data_eb5ac0e0b3393aa19852aa0afd6841c3
#
_entry.id   eb5ac0e0b3393aa19852aa0afd6841c3
#
_cell.length_a   1.000
_cell.length_b   1.000
_cell.length_c   1.000
_cell.angle_alpha   90.00
_cell.angle_beta   90.00
_cell.angle_gamma   90.00
#
_symmetry.space_group_name_H-M   'P 1'
#
loop_
_entity.id
_entity.type
_entity.pdbx_description
1 polymer ?
#
loop_
_entity_poly.entity_id
_entity_poly.type
_entity_poly.pdbx_seq_one_letter_code
_entity_poly.pdbx_strand_id
1 'polypeptide(L)' 'MALGEAPIKAAVRWIEEQLQDRPDADSFTVVDEASRRFDLTPLDEDFLVRHIAQRGTDTKK' A
#
# COMPACT_ATOMS: atom_id res chain seq x y z
N MET A 1 -10.67 -1.07 19.84
CA MET A 1 -10.53 -0.52 19.24
C MET A 1 -9.42 -0.30 18.69
N ALA A 2 -9.15 -0.34 17.80
CA ALA A 2 -8.03 -0.20 17.15
C ALA A 2 -7.43 0.97 17.44
N LEU A 3 -7.35 1.26 18.56
CA LEU A 3 -6.88 2.38 18.82
C LEU A 3 -5.62 2.56 18.41
N GLY A 4 -4.86 2.45 18.25
CA GLY A 4 -3.56 2.77 17.95
C GLY A 4 -3.07 2.52 16.62
N GLU A 5 -3.83 2.00 15.75
CA GLU A 5 -3.29 1.73 14.45
C GLU A 5 -3.66 2.81 13.48
N ALA A 6 -2.71 3.47 12.90
CA ALA A 6 -2.98 4.49 11.93
C ALA A 6 -3.52 3.88 10.66
N PRO A 7 -4.37 4.57 9.94
CA PRO A 7 -4.92 4.05 8.70
C PRO A 7 -3.85 3.66 7.70
N ILE A 8 -2.74 4.37 7.68
CA ILE A 8 -1.70 4.07 6.73
C ILE A 8 -1.05 2.72 7.04
N LYS A 9 -0.96 2.35 8.31
CA LYS A 9 -0.39 1.07 8.65
C LYS A 9 -1.29 -0.04 8.20
N ALA A 10 -2.59 0.10 8.40
CA ALA A 10 -3.54 -0.90 7.95
C ALA A 10 -3.51 -1.01 6.44
N ALA A 11 -3.36 0.11 5.76
CA ALA A 11 -3.30 0.11 4.30
C ALA A 11 -2.07 -0.62 3.81
N VAL A 12 -0.93 -0.39 4.44
CA VAL A 12 0.29 -1.05 4.03
C VAL A 12 0.14 -2.57 4.16
N ARG A 13 -0.43 -2.99 5.26
CA ARG A 13 -0.61 -4.41 5.48
C ARG A 13 -1.56 -5.00 4.43
N TRP A 14 -2.64 -4.30 4.15
CA TRP A 14 -3.61 -4.77 3.17
C TRP A 14 -2.96 -4.85 1.78
N ILE A 15 -2.17 -3.86 1.41
CA ILE A 15 -1.50 -3.85 0.13
C ILE A 15 -0.55 -5.03 0.02
N GLU A 16 0.19 -5.30 1.06
CA GLU A 16 1.13 -6.40 1.01
C GLU A 16 0.41 -7.73 0.84
N GLU A 17 -0.72 -7.87 1.49
CA GLU A 17 -1.50 -9.08 1.34
C GLU A 17 -2.03 -9.21 -0.08
N GLN A 18 -2.49 -8.10 -0.65
CA GLN A 18 -3.01 -8.13 -2.00
C GLN A 18 -1.92 -8.50 -3.01
N LEU A 19 -0.75 -7.95 -2.83
CA LEU A 19 0.33 -8.23 -3.74
C LEU A 19 0.82 -9.67 -3.63
N GLN A 20 0.77 -10.21 -2.43
CA GLN A 20 1.15 -11.59 -2.26
C GLN A 20 0.13 -12.50 -2.91
N ASP A 21 -1.13 -12.17 -2.80
CA ASP A 21 -2.18 -12.98 -3.35
C ASP A 21 -2.24 -12.84 -4.86
N ARG A 22 -1.89 -11.69 -5.39
CA ARG A 22 -1.92 -11.45 -6.81
C ARG A 22 -0.63 -10.81 -7.24
N PRO A 23 0.41 -11.55 -7.42
CA PRO A 23 1.70 -10.99 -7.79
C PRO A 23 1.67 -10.25 -9.11
N ASP A 24 0.70 -10.57 -9.97
CA ASP A 24 0.61 -9.89 -11.22
C ASP A 24 -0.14 -8.58 -11.14
N ALA A 25 -0.73 -8.26 -10.04
CA ALA A 25 -1.53 -7.05 -9.93
C ALA A 25 -0.64 -5.83 -10.03
N ASP A 26 -1.17 -4.78 -10.63
CA ASP A 26 -0.44 -3.53 -10.74
C ASP A 26 -0.39 -2.89 -9.37
N SER A 27 0.77 -2.66 -8.84
CA SER A 27 0.90 -2.10 -7.51
C SER A 27 0.28 -0.73 -7.40
N PHE A 28 0.30 0.07 -8.46
CA PHE A 28 -0.31 1.39 -8.36
C PHE A 28 -1.83 1.27 -8.25
N THR A 29 -2.41 0.30 -8.92
CA THR A 29 -3.84 0.06 -8.81
C THR A 29 -4.19 -0.37 -7.39
N VAL A 30 -3.37 -1.21 -6.79
CA VAL A 30 -3.60 -1.66 -5.43
C VAL A 30 -3.51 -0.49 -4.45
N VAL A 31 -2.53 0.38 -4.66
CA VAL A 31 -2.37 1.54 -3.79
C VAL A 31 -3.59 2.46 -3.93
N ASP A 32 -4.06 2.66 -5.14
CA ASP A 32 -5.21 3.52 -5.37
C ASP A 32 -6.43 2.95 -4.66
N GLU A 33 -6.60 1.66 -4.73
CA GLU A 33 -7.72 1.02 -4.07
C GLU A 33 -7.60 1.13 -2.56
N ALA A 34 -6.41 0.96 -2.03
CA ALA A 34 -6.20 1.09 -0.60
C ALA A 34 -6.51 2.51 -0.14
N SER A 35 -6.11 3.49 -0.94
CA SER A 35 -6.34 4.86 -0.59
C SER A 35 -7.84 5.12 -0.45
N ARG A 36 -8.64 4.55 -1.30
CA ARG A 36 -10.08 4.72 -1.21
C ARG A 36 -10.67 3.95 -0.06
N ARG A 37 -10.20 2.72 0.14
CA ARG A 37 -10.75 1.90 1.19
C ARG A 37 -10.47 2.47 2.55
N PHE A 38 -9.30 2.98 2.78
CA PHE A 38 -8.91 3.47 4.09
C PHE A 38 -8.97 4.98 4.20
N ASP A 39 -9.50 5.64 3.18
CA ASP A 39 -9.67 7.08 3.19
C ASP A 39 -8.36 7.79 3.53
N LEU A 40 -7.33 7.47 2.82
CA LEU A 40 -6.03 8.01 3.13
C LEU A 40 -5.88 9.43 2.58
N THR A 41 -5.02 10.20 3.21
CA THR A 41 -4.74 11.53 2.73
C THR A 41 -3.78 11.44 1.56
N PRO A 42 -3.67 12.48 0.76
CA PRO A 42 -2.70 12.48 -0.35
C PRO A 42 -1.28 12.23 0.11
N LEU A 43 -0.94 12.69 1.31
CA LEU A 43 0.39 12.49 1.83
C LEU A 43 0.61 11.01 2.13
N ASP A 44 -0.36 10.35 2.69
CA ASP A 44 -0.27 8.93 2.98
C ASP A 44 -0.18 8.14 1.71
N GLU A 45 -0.90 8.55 0.69
CA GLU A 45 -0.88 7.86 -0.57
C GLU A 45 0.51 7.97 -1.20
N ASP A 46 1.12 9.14 -1.11
CA ASP A 46 2.44 9.35 -1.63
C ASP A 46 3.45 8.44 -0.91
N PHE A 47 3.29 8.30 0.39
CA PHE A 47 4.15 7.44 1.16
C PHE A 47 4.02 5.99 0.66
N LEU A 48 2.82 5.55 0.40
CA LEU A 48 2.59 4.19 -0.06
C LEU A 48 3.22 3.97 -1.43
N VAL A 49 3.11 4.93 -2.31
CA VAL A 49 3.68 4.80 -3.62
C VAL A 49 5.18 4.65 -3.52
N ARG A 50 5.81 5.44 -2.65
CA ARG A 50 7.24 5.34 -2.48
C ARG A 50 7.64 4.01 -1.89
N HIS A 51 6.86 3.54 -0.94
CA HIS A 51 7.15 2.28 -0.28
C HIS A 51 7.12 1.13 -1.29
N ILE A 52 6.12 1.12 -2.14
CA ILE A 52 5.98 0.08 -3.12
C ILE A 52 7.07 0.19 -4.18
N ALA A 53 7.39 1.40 -4.58
CA ALA A 53 8.42 1.61 -5.57
C ALA A 53 9.77 1.10 -5.07
N GLN A 54 10.05 1.31 -3.81
CA GLN A 54 11.29 0.84 -3.27
C GLN A 54 11.35 -0.68 -3.27
N ARG A 55 10.25 -1.32 -2.96
CA ARG A 55 10.25 -2.76 -2.98
C ARG A 55 10.50 -3.27 -4.38
N GLY A 56 9.86 -2.65 -5.36
CA GLY A 56 10.04 -3.07 -6.72
C GLY A 56 11.46 -2.91 -7.20
N THR A 57 12.05 -1.79 -6.85
CA THR A 57 13.40 -1.54 -7.24
C THR A 57 14.33 -2.55 -6.62
N ASP A 58 14.09 -2.86 -5.38
CA ASP A 58 14.93 -3.79 -4.71
C ASP A 58 14.88 -5.12 -5.37
N THR A 59 13.74 -5.56 -5.79
CA THR A 59 13.63 -6.81 -6.40
C THR A 59 14.30 -6.85 -7.71
N LYS A 60 14.40 -5.76 -8.38
CA LYS A 60 14.96 -5.71 -9.61
C LYS A 60 16.30 -6.07 -9.73
N LYS A 61 17.03 -5.89 -9.01
CA LYS A 61 18.39 -6.11 -9.13
C LYS A 61 18.70 -7.28 -9.27
#